data_65122f4fd99b228a3d2672f7dde734ef
#
_entry.id   65122f4fd99b228a3d2672f7dde734ef
#
_cell.length_a   1.000
_cell.length_b   1.000
_cell.length_c   1.000
_cell.angle_alpha   90.00
_cell.angle_beta   90.00
_cell.angle_gamma   90.00
#
_symmetry.space_group_name_H-M   'P 1'
#
loop_
_entity.id
_entity.type
_entity.pdbx_description
1 polymer ?
#
loop_
_entity_poly.entity_id
_entity_poly.type
_entity_poly.pdbx_seq_one_letter_code
_entity_poly.pdbx_strand_id
1 'polypeptide(L)'
;MPHNIDIVSKSGTLSYEAVDSTSLAGLGQSLVIGTGEDTMPGTTLVDGLKLFFVHPETEGIIVIGEIGGEAELRAAEAIQQYGRPTQSPKPMIVMAAGNTAPKGRTTGYAGAFVDPGGVIAEAKAKALADNGAIVVSHLGVLGEVMSKLPSSSCK
;
A
#
# COMPACT_ATOMS: atom_id res chain seq x y z
N MET A 1 -17.79 -3.02 7.45
CA MET A 1 -17.13 -3.41 6.19
C MET A 1 -16.93 -2.15 5.36
N PRO A 2 -15.72 -1.81 4.97
CA PRO A 2 -15.49 -0.65 4.12
C PRO A 2 -16.10 -0.88 2.72
N HIS A 3 -16.66 0.15 2.13
CA HIS A 3 -17.26 0.10 0.79
C HIS A 3 -16.43 0.83 -0.26
N ASN A 4 -15.73 1.91 0.13
CA ASN A 4 -14.87 2.69 -0.74
C ASN A 4 -13.40 2.54 -0.33
N ILE A 5 -12.62 1.94 -1.22
CA ILE A 5 -11.20 1.64 -1.00
C ILE A 5 -10.36 2.52 -1.91
N ASP A 6 -9.42 3.24 -1.32
CA ASP A 6 -8.44 3.99 -2.09
C ASP A 6 -7.13 3.21 -2.19
N ILE A 7 -6.52 3.26 -3.36
CA ILE A 7 -5.34 2.47 -3.70
C ILE A 7 -4.21 3.40 -4.11
N VAL A 8 -3.05 3.27 -3.47
CA VAL A 8 -1.80 3.90 -3.93
C VAL A 8 -0.77 2.82 -4.26
N SER A 9 -0.20 2.90 -5.45
CA SER A 9 0.67 1.85 -5.98
C SER A 9 1.89 2.43 -6.70
N LYS A 10 3.06 1.85 -6.46
CA LYS A 10 4.26 2.10 -7.25
C LYS A 10 4.23 1.39 -8.61
N SER A 11 3.43 0.34 -8.75
CA SER A 11 3.29 -0.43 -9.99
C SER A 11 1.96 -0.16 -10.67
N GLY A 12 2.01 0.24 -11.93
CA GLY A 12 0.80 0.44 -12.74
C GLY A 12 0.03 -0.87 -12.96
N THR A 13 0.71 -1.96 -13.29
CA THR A 13 0.07 -3.28 -13.52
C THR A 13 -0.61 -3.79 -12.26
N LEU A 14 0.08 -3.74 -11.11
CA LEU A 14 -0.46 -4.23 -9.85
C LEU A 14 -1.64 -3.39 -9.34
N SER A 15 -1.72 -2.11 -9.74
CA SER A 15 -2.91 -1.28 -9.44
C SER A 15 -4.17 -1.84 -10.08
N TYR A 16 -4.10 -2.27 -11.34
CA TYR A 16 -5.26 -2.86 -12.02
C TYR A 16 -5.70 -4.17 -11.38
N GLU A 17 -4.76 -5.02 -10.99
CA GLU A 17 -5.07 -6.27 -10.28
C GLU A 17 -5.70 -6.02 -8.90
N ALA A 18 -5.26 -4.99 -8.20
CA ALA A 18 -5.85 -4.60 -6.93
C ALA A 18 -7.27 -4.07 -7.08
N VAL A 19 -7.52 -3.26 -8.12
CA VAL A 19 -8.88 -2.80 -8.47
C VAL A 19 -9.79 -4.00 -8.80
N ASP A 20 -9.30 -4.95 -9.58
CA ASP A 20 -10.07 -6.15 -9.93
C ASP A 20 -10.39 -6.97 -8.67
N SER A 21 -9.38 -7.28 -7.85
CA SER A 21 -9.56 -8.03 -6.59
C SER A 21 -10.58 -7.38 -5.64
N THR A 22 -10.55 -6.06 -5.50
CA THR A 22 -11.49 -5.33 -4.64
C THR A 22 -12.89 -5.27 -5.25
N SER A 23 -12.99 -5.07 -6.56
CA SER A 23 -14.27 -5.05 -7.29
C SER A 23 -14.98 -6.41 -7.24
N LEU A 24 -14.25 -7.52 -7.41
CA LEU A 24 -14.78 -8.88 -7.25
C LEU A 24 -15.29 -9.16 -5.84
N ALA A 25 -14.72 -8.49 -4.83
CA ALA A 25 -15.20 -8.57 -3.45
C ALA A 25 -16.39 -7.62 -3.15
N GLY A 26 -16.89 -6.90 -4.14
CA GLY A 26 -18.01 -5.96 -4.01
C GLY A 26 -17.60 -4.62 -3.36
N LEU A 27 -16.32 -4.26 -3.40
CA LEU A 27 -15.80 -3.00 -2.88
C LEU A 27 -15.62 -1.99 -4.02
N GLY A 28 -16.04 -0.75 -3.80
CA GLY A 28 -15.79 0.36 -4.73
C GLY A 28 -14.42 1.01 -4.50
N GLN A 29 -13.98 1.79 -5.48
CA GLN A 29 -12.79 2.62 -5.38
C GLN A 29 -13.18 4.07 -5.66
N SER A 30 -12.80 5.00 -4.76
CA SER A 30 -12.95 6.45 -5.03
C SER A 30 -11.71 7.02 -5.71
N LEU A 31 -10.53 6.59 -5.29
CA LEU A 31 -9.26 7.05 -5.85
C LEU A 31 -8.28 5.90 -6.05
N VAL A 32 -7.63 5.88 -7.19
CA VAL A 32 -6.51 4.97 -7.49
C VAL A 32 -5.34 5.81 -8.00
N ILE A 33 -4.23 5.82 -7.26
CA ILE A 33 -3.05 6.63 -7.55
C ILE A 33 -1.88 5.71 -7.89
N GLY A 34 -1.41 5.79 -9.14
CA GLY A 34 -0.15 5.19 -9.56
C GLY A 34 0.97 6.22 -9.40
N THR A 35 1.95 5.96 -8.54
CA THR A 35 3.08 6.88 -8.32
C THR A 35 4.25 6.62 -9.28
N GLY A 36 4.31 5.42 -9.86
CA GLY A 36 5.42 5.01 -10.69
C GLY A 36 6.68 4.64 -9.88
N GLU A 37 7.69 4.22 -10.62
CA GLU A 37 8.97 3.72 -10.07
C GLU A 37 10.12 4.72 -10.26
N ASP A 38 9.82 5.96 -10.67
CA ASP A 38 10.84 6.98 -10.90
C ASP A 38 11.57 7.34 -9.62
N THR A 39 12.88 7.58 -9.74
CA THR A 39 13.73 8.02 -8.63
C THR A 39 13.27 9.36 -8.04
N MET A 40 12.66 10.19 -8.87
CA MET A 40 12.08 11.49 -8.49
C MET A 40 10.61 11.55 -8.94
N PRO A 41 9.71 10.86 -8.24
CA PRO A 41 8.30 10.86 -8.62
C PRO A 41 7.65 12.21 -8.33
N GLY A 42 6.71 12.61 -9.18
CA GLY A 42 5.90 13.81 -8.94
C GLY A 42 4.96 13.67 -7.74
N THR A 43 4.53 12.42 -7.47
CA THR A 43 3.70 12.05 -6.30
C THR A 43 4.31 10.81 -5.65
N THR A 44 4.50 10.83 -4.34
CA THR A 44 5.05 9.71 -3.57
C THR A 44 3.96 8.85 -2.95
N LEU A 45 4.31 7.65 -2.44
CA LEU A 45 3.39 6.84 -1.62
C LEU A 45 2.87 7.63 -0.41
N VAL A 46 3.72 8.44 0.20
CA VAL A 46 3.35 9.27 1.36
C VAL A 46 2.34 10.35 0.99
N ASP A 47 2.47 10.96 -0.18
CA ASP A 47 1.53 11.98 -0.65
C ASP A 47 0.14 11.35 -0.90
N GLY A 48 0.10 10.18 -1.54
CA GLY A 48 -1.13 9.42 -1.71
C GLY A 48 -1.78 9.04 -0.38
N LEU A 49 -1.00 8.53 0.57
CA LEU A 49 -1.48 8.20 1.91
C LEU A 49 -2.05 9.42 2.65
N LYS A 50 -1.35 10.54 2.63
CA LYS A 50 -1.83 11.78 3.28
C LYS A 50 -3.16 12.25 2.68
N LEU A 51 -3.33 12.13 1.37
CA LEU A 51 -4.61 12.42 0.72
C LEU A 51 -5.70 11.47 1.24
N PHE A 52 -5.46 10.17 1.25
CA PHE A 52 -6.44 9.18 1.68
C PHE A 52 -6.81 9.29 3.16
N PHE A 53 -5.89 9.72 4.01
CA PHE A 53 -6.17 9.93 5.43
C PHE A 53 -7.27 10.98 5.65
N VAL A 54 -7.31 12.02 4.82
CA VAL A 54 -8.26 13.14 4.95
C VAL A 54 -9.43 13.06 3.97
N HIS A 55 -9.35 12.21 2.95
CA HIS A 55 -10.40 12.07 1.96
C HIS A 55 -11.67 11.48 2.59
N PRO A 56 -12.81 12.17 2.53
CA PRO A 56 -14.00 11.79 3.30
C PRO A 56 -14.65 10.49 2.82
N GLU A 57 -14.51 10.15 1.55
CA GLU A 57 -15.09 8.93 0.98
C GLU A 57 -14.22 7.68 1.19
N THR A 58 -12.96 7.84 1.57
CA THR A 58 -12.06 6.71 1.83
C THR A 58 -12.45 5.99 3.10
N GLU A 59 -12.82 4.74 3.01
CA GLU A 59 -13.16 3.88 4.14
C GLU A 59 -12.09 2.84 4.44
N GLY A 60 -11.24 2.53 3.46
CA GLY A 60 -10.10 1.64 3.59
C GLY A 60 -8.99 2.01 2.60
N ILE A 61 -7.77 1.62 2.88
CA ILE A 61 -6.58 2.01 2.11
C ILE A 61 -5.79 0.77 1.73
N ILE A 62 -5.37 0.69 0.47
CA ILE A 62 -4.43 -0.32 -0.02
C ILE A 62 -3.16 0.37 -0.51
N VAL A 63 -2.03 -0.13 -0.03
CA VAL A 63 -0.70 0.34 -0.44
C VAL A 63 0.03 -0.79 -1.13
N ILE A 64 0.48 -0.54 -2.36
CA ILE A 64 1.29 -1.49 -3.11
C ILE A 64 2.68 -0.89 -3.29
N GLY A 65 3.63 -1.46 -2.55
CA GLY A 65 5.05 -1.13 -2.62
C GLY A 65 5.83 -2.10 -3.51
N GLU A 66 7.12 -1.85 -3.62
CA GLU A 66 8.06 -2.67 -4.39
C GLU A 66 9.35 -2.95 -3.62
N ILE A 67 10.24 -3.77 -4.22
CA ILE A 67 11.49 -4.24 -3.61
C ILE A 67 12.54 -3.14 -3.42
N GLY A 68 12.53 -2.08 -4.23
CA GLY A 68 13.59 -1.04 -4.23
C GLY A 68 13.26 0.18 -3.37
N GLY A 69 14.29 0.91 -2.95
CA GLY A 69 14.18 2.20 -2.29
C GLY A 69 13.64 2.18 -0.85
N GLU A 70 13.37 3.36 -0.30
CA GLU A 70 12.92 3.56 1.09
C GLU A 70 11.48 4.10 1.20
N ALA A 71 10.75 4.13 0.09
CA ALA A 71 9.40 4.74 0.05
C ALA A 71 8.44 4.08 1.03
N GLU A 72 8.52 2.75 1.20
CA GLU A 72 7.69 1.98 2.12
C GLU A 72 8.03 2.27 3.60
N LEU A 73 9.28 2.57 3.93
CA LEU A 73 9.67 2.97 5.29
C LEU A 73 9.08 4.35 5.63
N ARG A 74 9.14 5.28 4.70
CA ARG A 74 8.49 6.60 4.85
C ARG A 74 6.97 6.48 4.93
N ALA A 75 6.38 5.54 4.19
CA ALA A 75 4.96 5.22 4.29
C ALA A 75 4.62 4.67 5.68
N ALA A 76 5.45 3.78 6.25
CA ALA A 76 5.26 3.26 7.60
C ALA A 76 5.28 4.36 8.66
N GLU A 77 6.19 5.32 8.55
CA GLU A 77 6.24 6.50 9.43
C GLU A 77 4.96 7.36 9.31
N ALA A 78 4.49 7.60 8.09
CA ALA A 78 3.26 8.34 7.85
C ALA A 78 2.03 7.65 8.45
N ILE A 79 1.94 6.31 8.32
CA ILE A 79 0.89 5.49 8.92
C ILE A 79 0.93 5.59 10.46
N GLN A 80 2.11 5.52 11.05
CA GLN A 80 2.29 5.65 12.49
C GLN A 80 1.82 7.02 12.99
N GLN A 81 2.20 8.09 12.29
CA GLN A 81 1.80 9.46 12.65
C GLN A 81 0.29 9.67 12.54
N TYR A 82 -0.34 9.05 11.55
CA TYR A 82 -1.80 9.08 11.38
C TYR A 82 -2.52 8.28 12.46
N GLY A 83 -2.04 7.09 12.78
CA GLY A 83 -2.71 6.18 13.72
C GLY A 83 -2.69 6.66 15.17
N ARG A 84 -1.62 7.34 15.61
CA ARG A 84 -1.45 7.78 17.00
C ARG A 84 -2.58 8.68 17.53
N PRO A 85 -2.98 9.76 16.83
CA PRO A 85 -4.04 10.66 17.31
C PRO A 85 -5.45 10.22 16.91
N THR A 86 -5.58 9.22 16.02
CA THR A 86 -6.87 8.87 15.42
C THR A 86 -7.57 7.80 16.23
N GLN A 87 -8.78 8.09 16.75
CA GLN A 87 -9.56 7.13 17.55
C GLN A 87 -10.03 5.92 16.75
N SER A 88 -10.29 6.09 15.45
CA SER A 88 -10.72 5.02 14.55
C SER A 88 -9.99 5.17 13.21
N PRO A 89 -8.72 4.74 13.12
CA PRO A 89 -7.97 4.84 11.88
C PRO A 89 -8.59 3.97 10.78
N LYS A 90 -8.51 4.45 9.54
CA LYS A 90 -8.96 3.68 8.38
C LYS A 90 -8.16 2.39 8.28
N PRO A 91 -8.80 1.23 8.04
CA PRO A 91 -8.09 -0.03 7.87
C PRO A 91 -7.15 0.05 6.67
N MET A 92 -5.96 -0.49 6.83
CA MET A 92 -4.94 -0.47 5.79
C MET A 92 -4.40 -1.85 5.51
N ILE A 93 -4.31 -2.17 4.23
CA ILE A 93 -3.62 -3.37 3.74
C ILE A 93 -2.41 -2.92 2.93
N VAL A 94 -1.30 -3.62 3.14
CA VAL A 94 -0.07 -3.38 2.39
C VAL A 94 0.39 -4.66 1.72
N MET A 95 0.75 -4.55 0.46
CA MET A 95 1.47 -5.57 -0.26
C MET A 95 2.81 -4.99 -0.71
N ALA A 96 3.90 -5.65 -0.35
CA ALA A 96 5.23 -5.38 -0.89
C ALA A 96 5.52 -6.41 -1.98
N ALA A 97 5.56 -5.98 -3.24
CA ALA A 97 5.91 -6.84 -4.36
C ALA A 97 7.39 -7.25 -4.27
N GLY A 98 7.70 -8.45 -4.73
CA GLY A 98 9.08 -8.90 -4.91
C GLY A 98 9.67 -9.75 -3.80
N ASN A 99 8.88 -10.26 -2.87
CA ASN A 99 9.35 -11.22 -1.84
C ASN A 99 10.01 -12.49 -2.42
N THR A 100 9.75 -12.81 -3.67
CA THR A 100 10.30 -13.97 -4.39
C THR A 100 11.46 -13.60 -5.32
N ALA A 101 11.86 -12.32 -5.38
CA ALA A 101 12.92 -11.89 -6.28
C ALA A 101 14.30 -12.39 -5.80
N PRO A 102 15.12 -12.97 -6.69
CA PRO A 102 16.46 -13.42 -6.33
C PRO A 102 17.35 -12.22 -5.97
N LYS A 103 18.08 -12.33 -4.87
CA LYS A 103 19.01 -11.30 -4.39
C LYS A 103 20.08 -11.01 -5.43
N GLY A 104 20.40 -9.74 -5.63
CA GLY A 104 21.51 -9.31 -6.48
C GLY A 104 21.23 -9.27 -7.99
N ARG A 105 19.96 -9.32 -8.40
CA ARG A 105 19.55 -9.16 -9.80
C ARG A 105 18.58 -8.00 -9.95
N THR A 106 18.71 -7.26 -11.04
CA THR A 106 17.67 -6.30 -11.47
C THR A 106 16.50 -7.12 -12.00
N THR A 107 15.39 -7.11 -11.29
CA THR A 107 14.16 -7.80 -11.70
C THR A 107 13.10 -6.76 -11.97
N GLY A 108 12.74 -6.56 -13.24
CA GLY A 108 11.73 -5.60 -13.65
C GLY A 108 12.27 -4.32 -14.28
N TYR A 109 11.45 -3.30 -14.35
CA TYR A 109 11.76 -2.00 -14.95
C TYR A 109 12.86 -1.23 -14.18
N ALA A 110 13.37 -0.18 -14.80
CA ALA A 110 14.58 0.59 -14.40
C ALA A 110 14.62 1.15 -12.96
N GLY A 111 13.53 1.06 -12.19
CA GLY A 111 13.46 1.51 -10.80
C GLY A 111 13.62 0.42 -9.74
N ALA A 112 13.44 -0.85 -10.11
CA ALA A 112 13.53 -1.97 -9.16
C ALA A 112 14.98 -2.43 -8.92
N PHE A 113 15.83 -1.50 -8.49
CA PHE A 113 17.22 -1.78 -8.16
C PHE A 113 17.29 -2.29 -6.70
N VAL A 114 17.55 -3.57 -6.53
CA VAL A 114 17.87 -4.13 -5.21
C VAL A 114 19.33 -3.80 -4.91
N ASP A 115 19.54 -2.71 -4.22
CA ASP A 115 20.86 -2.38 -3.68
C ASP A 115 21.31 -3.52 -2.75
N PRO A 116 22.53 -4.06 -2.89
CA PRO A 116 23.07 -5.08 -1.98
C PRO A 116 23.05 -4.69 -0.49
N GLY A 117 22.99 -3.39 -0.19
CA GLY A 117 22.82 -2.84 1.16
C GLY A 117 21.42 -2.36 1.49
N GLY A 118 20.45 -2.49 0.58
CA GLY A 118 19.10 -1.99 0.74
C GLY A 118 18.26 -2.79 1.75
N VAL A 119 17.25 -2.11 2.30
CA VAL A 119 16.29 -2.75 3.21
C VAL A 119 15.51 -3.82 2.45
N ILE A 120 15.56 -5.03 2.92
CA ILE A 120 14.86 -6.18 2.32
C ILE A 120 13.34 -6.02 2.45
N ALA A 121 12.59 -6.57 1.49
CA ALA A 121 11.13 -6.51 1.46
C ALA A 121 10.47 -6.96 2.77
N GLU A 122 11.06 -7.95 3.42
CA GLU A 122 10.60 -8.48 4.71
C GLU A 122 10.69 -7.45 5.85
N ALA A 123 11.79 -6.67 5.91
CA ALA A 123 11.93 -5.61 6.90
C ALA A 123 10.96 -4.45 6.65
N LYS A 124 10.69 -4.12 5.39
CA LYS A 124 9.68 -3.13 5.01
C LYS A 124 8.27 -3.58 5.38
N ALA A 125 7.93 -4.83 5.06
CA ALA A 125 6.66 -5.43 5.42
C ALA A 125 6.45 -5.42 6.94
N LYS A 126 7.51 -5.78 7.70
CA LYS A 126 7.49 -5.73 9.16
C LYS A 126 7.28 -4.30 9.68
N ALA A 127 7.99 -3.31 9.16
CA ALA A 127 7.84 -1.92 9.58
C ALA A 127 6.39 -1.42 9.36
N LEU A 128 5.76 -1.81 8.26
CA LEU A 128 4.38 -1.46 7.95
C LEU A 128 3.40 -2.17 8.90
N ALA A 129 3.62 -3.47 9.19
CA ALA A 129 2.80 -4.23 10.12
C ALA A 129 2.91 -3.70 11.56
N ASP A 130 4.10 -3.37 12.02
CA ASP A 130 4.35 -2.80 13.35
C ASP A 130 3.63 -1.44 13.55
N ASN A 131 3.28 -0.76 12.47
CA ASN A 131 2.53 0.50 12.47
C ASN A 131 1.03 0.36 12.17
N GLY A 132 0.49 -0.86 12.23
CA GLY A 132 -0.94 -1.12 12.19
C GLY A 132 -1.51 -1.45 10.81
N ALA A 133 -0.68 -1.62 9.79
CA ALA A 133 -1.13 -2.11 8.49
C ALA A 133 -1.17 -3.65 8.46
N ILE A 134 -2.11 -4.21 7.73
CA ILE A 134 -2.18 -5.66 7.47
C ILE A 134 -1.34 -5.97 6.25
N VAL A 135 -0.33 -6.80 6.40
CA VAL A 135 0.53 -7.20 5.28
C VAL A 135 -0.01 -8.47 4.64
N VAL A 136 -0.16 -8.43 3.32
CA VAL A 136 -0.60 -9.60 2.52
C VAL A 136 0.50 -10.03 1.55
N SER A 137 0.48 -11.32 1.20
CA SER A 137 1.51 -11.93 0.35
C SER A 137 1.24 -11.80 -1.15
N HIS A 138 -0.01 -11.57 -1.56
CA HIS A 138 -0.39 -11.44 -2.97
C HIS A 138 -1.70 -10.65 -3.14
N LEU A 139 -1.90 -10.11 -4.34
CA LEU A 139 -3.02 -9.22 -4.67
C LEU A 139 -4.38 -9.91 -4.63
N GLY A 140 -4.44 -11.17 -5.01
CA GLY A 140 -5.70 -11.90 -5.10
C GLY A 140 -6.50 -11.99 -3.80
N VAL A 141 -5.88 -11.75 -2.63
CA VAL A 141 -6.56 -11.77 -1.33
C VAL A 141 -6.96 -10.38 -0.83
N LEU A 142 -6.58 -9.30 -1.53
CA LEU A 142 -6.81 -7.92 -1.08
C LEU A 142 -8.28 -7.65 -0.80
N GLY A 143 -9.15 -7.96 -1.75
CA GLY A 143 -10.59 -7.74 -1.61
C GLY A 143 -11.18 -8.56 -0.47
N GLU A 144 -10.83 -9.83 -0.37
CA GLU A 144 -11.33 -10.72 0.69
C GLU A 144 -10.90 -10.24 2.08
N VAL A 145 -9.62 -9.87 2.25
CA VAL A 145 -9.10 -9.39 3.54
C VAL A 145 -9.74 -8.06 3.89
N MET A 146 -9.82 -7.11 2.95
CA MET A 146 -10.40 -5.79 3.20
C MET A 146 -11.88 -5.89 3.58
N SER A 147 -12.64 -6.76 2.93
CA SER A 147 -14.08 -6.94 3.23
C SER A 147 -14.37 -7.44 4.64
N LYS A 148 -13.40 -8.06 5.30
CA LYS A 148 -13.53 -8.55 6.67
C LYS A 148 -13.15 -7.52 7.74
N LEU A 149 -12.54 -6.40 7.34
CA LEU A 149 -12.12 -5.36 8.28
C LEU A 149 -13.28 -4.45 8.69
N PRO A 150 -13.25 -3.89 9.90
CA PRO A 150 -14.23 -2.88 10.31
C PRO A 150 -14.03 -1.62 9.46
N SER A 151 -15.13 -1.00 9.00
CA SER A 151 -15.05 0.34 8.42
C SER A 151 -14.72 1.35 9.52
N SER A 152 -13.88 2.33 9.21
CA SER A 152 -13.78 3.53 10.06
C SER A 152 -15.10 4.27 9.92
N SER A 153 -16.01 4.06 10.87
CA SER A 153 -17.23 4.86 10.92
C SER A 153 -16.86 6.31 11.20
N CYS A 154 -16.90 7.13 10.19
CA CYS A 154 -17.05 8.57 10.39
C CYS A 154 -18.42 8.78 11.07
N LYS A 155 -18.42 8.99 12.39
CA LYS A 155 -19.56 9.57 13.11
C LYS A 155 -19.48 11.06 13.03
#